data_7566d2063dbdea98efaabd9de6cc07db
#
_entry.id   7566d2063dbdea98efaabd9de6cc07db
#
_cell.length_a   1.000
_cell.length_b   1.000
_cell.length_c   1.000
_cell.angle_alpha   90.00
_cell.angle_beta   90.00
_cell.angle_gamma   90.00
#
_symmetry.space_group_name_H-M   'P 1'
#
loop_
_entity.id
_entity.type
_entity.pdbx_description
1 polymer ?
#
loop_
_entity_poly.entity_id
_entity_poly.type
_entity_poly.pdbx_seq_one_letter_code
_entity_poly.pdbx_strand_id
1 'polypeptide(L)'
;MKTTYYIPLLMSLLILLTPQSFAMDNIASELPLYSKIYDDERDPFKDAVAAIALAQKTQRNVLIEIGGNWCSWCHKMDAFLAKNPDVYQALHNKYVLLKVSVSDVNENEAFMKSLPPVLGYPHMYVSTNSGKMMLSKDTAELLEGDYYSKNAWLTFLDQWQYDKNAQNLLNMKTE
;
A
#
# COMPACT_ATOMS: atom_id res chain seq x y z
N MET A 1 62.33 -27.18 -25.11
CA MET A 1 61.47 -27.04 -23.92
C MET A 1 60.58 -25.79 -24.12
N LYS A 2 59.27 -25.95 -24.38
CA LYS A 2 58.31 -24.83 -24.54
C LYS A 2 57.49 -24.75 -23.28
N THR A 3 57.67 -23.66 -22.51
CA THR A 3 56.95 -23.41 -21.28
C THR A 3 55.66 -22.67 -21.61
N THR A 4 54.50 -23.32 -21.41
CA THR A 4 53.18 -22.74 -21.64
C THR A 4 52.71 -22.09 -20.33
N TYR A 5 52.54 -20.76 -20.31
CA TYR A 5 52.00 -20.04 -19.21
C TYR A 5 50.45 -20.02 -19.32
N TYR A 6 49.75 -20.61 -18.33
CA TYR A 6 48.33 -20.47 -18.15
C TYR A 6 48.05 -19.20 -17.30
N ILE A 7 47.38 -18.23 -17.92
CA ILE A 7 46.86 -17.05 -17.22
C ILE A 7 45.48 -17.42 -16.69
N PRO A 8 45.22 -17.43 -15.39
CA PRO A 8 43.86 -17.62 -14.87
C PRO A 8 43.02 -16.37 -15.17
N LEU A 9 41.97 -16.54 -15.94
CA LEU A 9 40.96 -15.54 -16.21
C LEU A 9 40.13 -15.34 -14.93
N LEU A 10 40.47 -14.32 -14.12
CA LEU A 10 39.67 -13.84 -12.98
C LEU A 10 38.42 -13.17 -13.54
N MET A 11 37.33 -13.94 -13.60
CA MET A 11 36.01 -13.46 -13.92
C MET A 11 35.45 -12.74 -12.67
N SER A 12 35.67 -11.42 -12.56
CA SER A 12 35.09 -10.60 -11.52
C SER A 12 33.58 -10.51 -11.73
N LEU A 13 32.85 -11.22 -10.85
CA LEU A 13 31.38 -11.14 -10.75
C LEU A 13 31.01 -9.76 -10.21
N LEU A 14 30.71 -8.83 -11.12
CA LEU A 14 30.18 -7.50 -10.79
C LEU A 14 28.73 -7.68 -10.33
N ILE A 15 28.48 -7.82 -9.04
CA ILE A 15 27.13 -7.78 -8.46
C ILE A 15 26.64 -6.35 -8.63
N LEU A 16 25.78 -6.13 -9.62
CA LEU A 16 25.02 -4.89 -9.80
C LEU A 16 24.02 -4.78 -8.64
N LEU A 17 24.44 -4.13 -7.57
CA LEU A 17 23.55 -3.60 -6.55
C LEU A 17 22.73 -2.48 -7.21
N THR A 18 21.56 -2.81 -7.77
CA THR A 18 20.59 -1.79 -8.16
C THR A 18 20.09 -1.12 -6.89
N PRO A 19 20.28 0.19 -6.70
CA PRO A 19 19.83 0.85 -5.48
C PRO A 19 18.29 0.79 -5.44
N GLN A 20 17.75 0.38 -4.29
CA GLN A 20 16.30 0.27 -4.03
C GLN A 20 15.53 1.57 -4.30
N SER A 21 16.21 2.72 -4.28
CA SER A 21 15.64 4.02 -4.62
C SER A 21 15.01 4.07 -6.02
N PHE A 22 15.64 3.50 -7.03
CA PHE A 22 15.08 3.51 -8.40
C PHE A 22 13.76 2.74 -8.52
N ALA A 23 13.58 1.69 -7.73
CA ALA A 23 12.34 0.92 -7.73
C ALA A 23 11.17 1.70 -7.10
N MET A 24 11.42 2.48 -6.06
CA MET A 24 10.40 3.34 -5.43
C MET A 24 9.97 4.48 -6.35
N ASP A 25 10.92 5.15 -7.00
CA ASP A 25 10.63 6.25 -7.93
C ASP A 25 9.76 5.78 -9.11
N ASN A 26 10.02 4.59 -9.63
CA ASN A 26 9.20 3.99 -10.68
C ASN A 26 7.77 3.70 -10.19
N ILE A 27 7.60 3.06 -9.03
CA ILE A 27 6.28 2.80 -8.46
C ILE A 27 5.54 4.12 -8.24
N ALA A 28 6.17 5.09 -7.58
CA ALA A 28 5.56 6.38 -7.28
C ALA A 28 5.12 7.15 -8.53
N SER A 29 5.86 7.05 -9.66
CA SER A 29 5.50 7.72 -10.91
C SER A 29 4.24 7.12 -11.56
N GLU A 30 4.02 5.82 -11.42
CA GLU A 30 2.92 5.08 -12.02
C GLU A 30 1.64 5.07 -11.18
N LEU A 31 1.71 5.47 -9.90
CA LEU A 31 0.54 5.48 -9.02
C LEU A 31 -0.51 6.51 -9.46
N PRO A 32 -1.81 6.19 -9.38
CA PRO A 32 -2.89 7.14 -9.54
C PRO A 32 -2.81 8.27 -8.50
N LEU A 33 -3.37 9.44 -8.81
CA LEU A 33 -3.32 10.59 -7.92
C LEU A 33 -3.96 10.30 -6.55
N TYR A 34 -5.08 9.58 -6.53
CA TYR A 34 -5.76 9.18 -5.30
C TYR A 34 -4.91 8.26 -4.39
N SER A 35 -3.83 7.67 -4.90
CA SER A 35 -2.89 6.86 -4.11
C SER A 35 -1.72 7.68 -3.55
N LYS A 36 -1.53 8.93 -4.01
CA LYS A 36 -0.34 9.74 -3.70
C LYS A 36 -0.58 10.76 -2.61
N ILE A 37 -1.72 11.43 -2.65
CA ILE A 37 -2.00 12.60 -1.83
C ILE A 37 -3.40 12.56 -1.24
N TYR A 38 -3.59 13.27 -0.13
CA TYR A 38 -4.91 13.70 0.33
C TYR A 38 -5.32 14.96 -0.43
N ASP A 39 -6.52 14.94 -1.00
CA ASP A 39 -7.03 16.04 -1.82
C ASP A 39 -8.52 16.24 -1.49
N ASP A 40 -8.85 17.39 -0.91
CA ASP A 40 -10.20 17.72 -0.45
C ASP A 40 -11.19 17.93 -1.59
N GLU A 41 -10.70 18.16 -2.83
CA GLU A 41 -11.54 18.38 -4.00
C GLU A 41 -11.94 17.07 -4.72
N ARG A 42 -11.36 15.95 -4.33
CA ARG A 42 -11.65 14.65 -4.94
C ARG A 42 -12.94 14.03 -4.42
N ASP A 43 -13.63 13.35 -5.33
CA ASP A 43 -14.81 12.54 -5.00
C ASP A 43 -14.36 11.11 -4.60
N PRO A 44 -14.47 10.72 -3.31
CA PRO A 44 -13.97 9.44 -2.83
C PRO A 44 -14.75 8.25 -3.40
N PHE A 45 -16.01 8.42 -3.83
CA PHE A 45 -16.77 7.36 -4.49
C PHE A 45 -16.23 7.08 -5.89
N LYS A 46 -15.92 8.12 -6.67
CA LYS A 46 -15.28 7.95 -8.00
C LYS A 46 -13.91 7.31 -7.89
N ASP A 47 -13.12 7.74 -6.90
CA ASP A 47 -11.81 7.18 -6.65
C ASP A 47 -11.88 5.73 -6.18
N ALA A 48 -12.86 5.38 -5.34
CA ALA A 48 -13.09 4.00 -4.92
C ALA A 48 -13.47 3.09 -6.10
N VAL A 49 -14.34 3.55 -7.01
CA VAL A 49 -14.66 2.82 -8.24
C VAL A 49 -13.41 2.58 -9.09
N ALA A 50 -12.57 3.61 -9.27
CA ALA A 50 -11.33 3.49 -10.03
C ALA A 50 -10.31 2.56 -9.34
N ALA A 51 -10.19 2.64 -8.01
CA ALA A 51 -9.32 1.78 -7.21
C ALA A 51 -9.75 0.30 -7.30
N ILE A 52 -11.06 0.01 -7.19
CA ILE A 52 -11.62 -1.33 -7.34
C ILE A 52 -11.35 -1.88 -8.75
N ALA A 53 -11.58 -1.09 -9.80
CA ALA A 53 -11.32 -1.51 -11.18
C ALA A 53 -9.83 -1.85 -11.40
N LEU A 54 -8.91 -1.05 -10.84
CA LEU A 54 -7.48 -1.33 -10.87
C LEU A 54 -7.14 -2.58 -10.07
N ALA A 55 -7.73 -2.75 -8.88
CA ALA A 55 -7.51 -3.89 -8.00
C ALA A 55 -7.95 -5.22 -8.66
N GLN A 56 -9.10 -5.23 -9.35
CA GLN A 56 -9.56 -6.36 -10.15
C GLN A 56 -8.58 -6.72 -11.27
N LYS A 57 -8.17 -5.72 -12.05
CA LYS A 57 -7.23 -5.90 -13.17
C LYS A 57 -5.88 -6.46 -12.72
N THR A 58 -5.43 -6.08 -11.53
CA THR A 58 -4.08 -6.39 -11.03
C THR A 58 -4.06 -7.47 -9.94
N GLN A 59 -5.21 -8.06 -9.61
CA GLN A 59 -5.36 -9.09 -8.56
C GLN A 59 -4.78 -8.63 -7.21
N ARG A 60 -5.14 -7.42 -6.78
CA ARG A 60 -4.77 -6.83 -5.50
C ARG A 60 -6.03 -6.53 -4.70
N ASN A 61 -5.91 -6.44 -3.38
CA ASN A 61 -6.95 -5.85 -2.54
C ASN A 61 -6.86 -4.31 -2.55
N VAL A 62 -7.86 -3.63 -2.02
CA VAL A 62 -7.81 -2.17 -1.84
C VAL A 62 -7.50 -1.87 -0.38
N LEU A 63 -6.53 -0.99 -0.14
CA LEU A 63 -6.24 -0.40 1.16
C LEU A 63 -6.72 1.06 1.13
N ILE A 64 -7.76 1.35 1.92
CA ILE A 64 -8.33 2.70 2.04
C ILE A 64 -7.69 3.34 3.27
N GLU A 65 -7.08 4.49 3.08
CA GLU A 65 -6.43 5.28 4.13
C GLU A 65 -7.21 6.58 4.32
N ILE A 66 -7.81 6.74 5.51
CA ILE A 66 -8.54 7.96 5.88
C ILE A 66 -7.61 8.88 6.67
N GLY A 67 -7.52 10.12 6.24
CA GLY A 67 -6.67 11.11 6.87
C GLY A 67 -6.82 12.49 6.24
N GLY A 68 -5.76 13.27 6.22
CA GLY A 68 -5.75 14.59 5.61
C GLY A 68 -4.41 15.30 5.79
N ASN A 69 -4.24 16.42 5.08
CA ASN A 69 -3.01 17.21 5.13
C ASN A 69 -2.76 17.88 6.50
N TRP A 70 -3.77 17.99 7.35
CA TRP A 70 -3.67 18.48 8.73
C TRP A 70 -3.12 17.42 9.70
N CYS A 71 -3.15 16.15 9.32
CA CYS A 71 -2.92 15.01 10.20
C CYS A 71 -1.41 14.72 10.37
N SER A 72 -0.85 15.05 11.52
CA SER A 72 0.57 14.83 11.81
C SER A 72 0.99 13.35 11.77
N TRP A 73 0.13 12.44 12.20
CA TRP A 73 0.40 11.00 12.14
C TRP A 73 0.32 10.44 10.72
N CYS A 74 -0.50 11.03 9.85
CA CYS A 74 -0.52 10.71 8.42
C CYS A 74 0.83 11.04 7.78
N HIS A 75 1.38 12.23 8.09
CA HIS A 75 2.73 12.60 7.63
C HIS A 75 3.83 11.71 8.20
N LYS A 76 3.72 11.27 9.47
CA LYS A 76 4.65 10.30 10.05
C LYS A 76 4.60 8.95 9.31
N MET A 77 3.40 8.51 8.93
CA MET A 77 3.23 7.27 8.17
C MET A 77 3.81 7.38 6.77
N ASP A 78 3.54 8.45 6.04
CA ASP A 78 4.14 8.71 4.73
C ASP A 78 5.68 8.77 4.82
N ALA A 79 6.22 9.43 5.84
CA ALA A 79 7.66 9.48 6.08
C ALA A 79 8.25 8.11 6.45
N PHE A 80 7.52 7.28 7.20
CA PHE A 80 7.93 5.91 7.49
C PHE A 80 7.98 5.07 6.20
N LEU A 81 6.95 5.12 5.36
CA LEU A 81 6.91 4.40 4.09
C LEU A 81 8.05 4.85 3.17
N ALA A 82 8.33 6.15 3.09
CA ALA A 82 9.43 6.69 2.30
C ALA A 82 10.82 6.21 2.78
N LYS A 83 10.99 5.96 4.08
CA LYS A 83 12.23 5.47 4.68
C LYS A 83 12.38 3.94 4.65
N ASN A 84 11.31 3.20 4.33
CA ASN A 84 11.29 1.74 4.31
C ASN A 84 10.83 1.23 2.94
N PRO A 85 11.72 1.23 1.94
CA PRO A 85 11.38 0.90 0.55
C PRO A 85 10.78 -0.50 0.38
N ASP A 86 11.15 -1.46 1.19
CA ASP A 86 10.58 -2.81 1.17
C ASP A 86 9.13 -2.84 1.68
N VAL A 87 8.76 -2.05 2.69
CA VAL A 87 7.37 -1.88 3.13
C VAL A 87 6.56 -1.17 2.06
N TYR A 88 7.11 -0.10 1.46
CA TYR A 88 6.49 0.63 0.37
C TYR A 88 6.20 -0.26 -0.84
N GLN A 89 7.18 -1.06 -1.27
CA GLN A 89 7.02 -2.03 -2.35
C GLN A 89 5.99 -3.11 -2.00
N ALA A 90 6.04 -3.67 -0.79
CA ALA A 90 5.07 -4.66 -0.33
C ALA A 90 3.64 -4.11 -0.36
N LEU A 91 3.45 -2.87 0.11
CA LEU A 91 2.16 -2.16 0.06
C LEU A 91 1.63 -2.10 -1.38
N HIS A 92 2.39 -1.51 -2.29
CA HIS A 92 1.92 -1.28 -3.65
C HIS A 92 1.89 -2.54 -4.54
N ASN A 93 2.64 -3.58 -4.19
CA ASN A 93 2.55 -4.88 -4.88
C ASN A 93 1.28 -5.67 -4.48
N LYS A 94 0.79 -5.49 -3.26
CA LYS A 94 -0.32 -6.28 -2.68
C LYS A 94 -1.65 -5.54 -2.66
N TYR A 95 -1.61 -4.21 -2.66
CA TYR A 95 -2.79 -3.35 -2.54
C TYR A 95 -2.80 -2.24 -3.58
N VAL A 96 -4.00 -1.82 -3.93
CA VAL A 96 -4.26 -0.51 -4.50
C VAL A 96 -4.56 0.43 -3.34
N LEU A 97 -3.68 1.39 -3.09
CA LEU A 97 -3.88 2.40 -2.04
C LEU A 97 -4.89 3.45 -2.51
N LEU A 98 -5.89 3.74 -1.68
CA LEU A 98 -6.85 4.83 -1.85
C LEU A 98 -6.76 5.74 -0.63
N LYS A 99 -6.19 6.94 -0.80
CA LYS A 99 -6.21 7.98 0.22
C LYS A 99 -7.48 8.80 0.10
N VAL A 100 -8.22 8.91 1.21
CA VAL A 100 -9.43 9.71 1.30
C VAL A 100 -9.19 10.83 2.29
N SER A 101 -9.31 12.09 1.81
CA SER A 101 -9.17 13.25 2.66
C SER A 101 -10.45 13.48 3.46
N VAL A 102 -10.27 13.79 4.74
CA VAL A 102 -11.31 14.29 5.65
C VAL A 102 -10.77 15.55 6.31
N SER A 103 -11.47 16.66 6.16
CA SER A 103 -11.03 17.95 6.69
C SER A 103 -12.23 18.85 7.04
N ASP A 104 -11.97 19.98 7.67
CA ASP A 104 -13.02 20.95 8.02
C ASP A 104 -13.71 21.56 6.80
N VAL A 105 -13.09 21.49 5.61
CA VAL A 105 -13.68 21.98 4.36
C VAL A 105 -14.39 20.88 3.58
N ASN A 106 -14.07 19.62 3.82
CA ASN A 106 -14.73 18.46 3.22
C ASN A 106 -14.64 17.24 4.14
N GLU A 107 -15.69 16.99 4.89
CA GLU A 107 -15.80 15.84 5.79
C GLU A 107 -16.06 14.52 5.06
N ASN A 108 -16.35 14.56 3.75
CA ASN A 108 -16.74 13.38 2.96
C ASN A 108 -17.79 12.49 3.64
N GLU A 109 -18.77 13.13 4.32
CA GLU A 109 -19.70 12.54 5.25
C GLU A 109 -20.44 11.32 4.69
N ALA A 110 -20.91 11.41 3.44
CA ALA A 110 -21.64 10.33 2.79
C ALA A 110 -20.76 9.09 2.59
N PHE A 111 -19.49 9.29 2.23
CA PHE A 111 -18.52 8.20 2.09
C PHE A 111 -18.17 7.61 3.47
N MET A 112 -17.88 8.46 4.44
CA MET A 112 -17.52 8.05 5.80
C MET A 112 -18.63 7.28 6.51
N LYS A 113 -19.91 7.62 6.29
CA LYS A 113 -21.07 6.88 6.82
C LYS A 113 -21.17 5.44 6.29
N SER A 114 -20.57 5.14 5.16
CA SER A 114 -20.53 3.78 4.58
C SER A 114 -19.48 2.87 5.21
N LEU A 115 -18.60 3.41 6.05
CA LEU A 115 -17.49 2.73 6.69
C LEU A 115 -17.73 2.53 8.19
N PRO A 116 -17.10 1.53 8.82
CA PRO A 116 -17.04 1.45 10.29
C PRO A 116 -16.44 2.73 10.89
N PRO A 117 -16.73 3.02 12.18
CA PRO A 117 -16.20 4.22 12.84
C PRO A 117 -14.67 4.30 12.80
N VAL A 118 -14.16 5.51 12.54
CA VAL A 118 -12.73 5.83 12.63
C VAL A 118 -12.34 5.98 14.11
N LEU A 119 -11.29 5.29 14.56
CA LEU A 119 -10.81 5.36 15.94
C LEU A 119 -9.72 6.41 16.15
N GLY A 120 -9.09 6.87 15.06
CA GLY A 120 -8.02 7.88 15.06
C GLY A 120 -7.54 8.10 13.63
N TYR A 121 -6.66 9.07 13.41
CA TYR A 121 -6.11 9.34 12.07
C TYR A 121 -4.59 9.17 12.07
N PRO A 122 -4.02 8.52 11.02
CA PRO A 122 -4.72 7.87 9.92
C PRO A 122 -5.44 6.61 10.36
N HIS A 123 -6.57 6.27 9.70
CA HIS A 123 -7.28 5.01 9.88
C HIS A 123 -7.28 4.24 8.56
N MET A 124 -7.19 2.92 8.61
CA MET A 124 -7.16 2.11 7.39
C MET A 124 -8.31 1.11 7.34
N TYR A 125 -8.78 0.85 6.13
CA TYR A 125 -9.69 -0.25 5.85
C TYR A 125 -9.12 -1.11 4.73
N VAL A 126 -9.29 -2.43 4.85
CA VAL A 126 -9.00 -3.37 3.77
C VAL A 126 -10.31 -3.82 3.16
N SER A 127 -10.42 -3.74 1.84
CA SER A 127 -11.49 -4.38 1.10
C SER A 127 -10.94 -5.35 0.06
N THR A 128 -11.76 -6.31 -0.33
CA THR A 128 -11.47 -7.16 -1.49
C THR A 128 -11.36 -6.31 -2.76
N ASN A 129 -10.85 -6.89 -3.83
CA ASN A 129 -10.86 -6.27 -5.16
C ASN A 129 -12.28 -6.07 -5.75
N SER A 130 -13.33 -6.57 -5.10
CA SER A 130 -14.73 -6.31 -5.45
C SER A 130 -15.40 -5.28 -4.53
N GLY A 131 -14.65 -4.67 -3.61
CA GLY A 131 -15.12 -3.64 -2.70
C GLY A 131 -15.80 -4.15 -1.43
N LYS A 132 -15.77 -5.48 -1.14
CA LYS A 132 -16.29 -6.02 0.11
C LYS A 132 -15.32 -5.72 1.25
N MET A 133 -15.82 -5.05 2.31
CA MET A 133 -15.02 -4.76 3.51
C MET A 133 -14.55 -6.04 4.20
N MET A 134 -13.26 -6.08 4.54
CA MET A 134 -12.60 -7.19 5.23
C MET A 134 -12.11 -6.80 6.62
N LEU A 135 -11.58 -5.60 6.78
CA LEU A 135 -10.95 -5.14 8.01
C LEU A 135 -11.11 -3.64 8.18
N SER A 136 -11.35 -3.21 9.42
CA SER A 136 -11.14 -1.85 9.93
C SER A 136 -9.90 -1.88 10.82
N LYS A 137 -8.88 -1.06 10.51
CA LYS A 137 -7.55 -1.11 11.14
C LYS A 137 -7.19 0.21 11.79
N ASP A 138 -7.11 0.21 13.12
CA ASP A 138 -6.46 1.29 13.84
C ASP A 138 -4.94 1.23 13.57
N THR A 139 -4.39 2.31 13.03
CA THR A 139 -2.96 2.36 12.70
C THR A 139 -2.06 2.45 13.93
N ALA A 140 -2.61 2.77 15.10
CA ALA A 140 -1.89 2.68 16.36
C ALA A 140 -1.40 1.24 16.66
N GLU A 141 -2.10 0.21 16.16
CA GLU A 141 -1.68 -1.18 16.29
C GLU A 141 -0.44 -1.55 15.46
N LEU A 142 0.01 -0.65 14.58
CA LEU A 142 1.23 -0.81 13.79
C LEU A 142 2.44 -0.10 14.40
N LEU A 143 2.27 0.45 15.60
CA LEU A 143 3.34 1.13 16.33
C LEU A 143 4.10 0.15 17.24
N GLU A 144 5.37 0.46 17.44
CA GLU A 144 6.23 -0.06 18.50
C GLU A 144 6.78 1.15 19.27
N GLY A 145 6.24 1.41 20.45
CA GLY A 145 6.41 2.70 21.12
C GLY A 145 5.79 3.83 20.32
N ASP A 146 6.54 4.88 20.02
CA ASP A 146 6.10 6.08 19.30
C ASP A 146 6.38 6.04 17.78
N TYR A 147 6.76 4.87 17.23
CA TYR A 147 7.18 4.73 15.85
C TYR A 147 6.47 3.57 15.16
N TYR A 148 6.21 3.71 13.86
CA TYR A 148 5.71 2.59 13.05
C TYR A 148 6.73 1.46 13.00
N SER A 149 6.28 0.23 13.26
CA SER A 149 7.09 -0.98 13.23
C SER A 149 7.06 -1.60 11.84
N LYS A 150 8.25 -1.78 11.27
CA LYS A 150 8.41 -2.45 9.98
C LYS A 150 7.83 -3.88 9.99
N ASN A 151 8.08 -4.63 11.06
CA ASN A 151 7.57 -5.99 11.19
C ASN A 151 6.05 -6.02 11.30
N ALA A 152 5.44 -5.12 12.06
CA ALA A 152 3.98 -5.01 12.17
C ALA A 152 3.35 -4.69 10.81
N TRP A 153 3.94 -3.75 10.06
CA TRP A 153 3.48 -3.40 8.72
C TRP A 153 3.58 -4.58 7.75
N LEU A 154 4.74 -5.24 7.63
CA LEU A 154 4.92 -6.38 6.73
C LEU A 154 3.97 -7.53 7.08
N THR A 155 3.81 -7.84 8.36
CA THR A 155 2.85 -8.86 8.83
C THR A 155 1.42 -8.51 8.45
N PHE A 156 1.00 -7.25 8.67
CA PHE A 156 -0.32 -6.77 8.29
C PHE A 156 -0.55 -6.88 6.78
N LEU A 157 0.39 -6.42 5.96
CA LEU A 157 0.30 -6.48 4.50
C LEU A 157 0.26 -7.92 3.97
N ASP A 158 0.96 -8.86 4.61
CA ASP A 158 0.92 -10.28 4.24
C ASP A 158 -0.41 -10.94 4.60
N GLN A 159 -0.94 -10.63 5.76
CA GLN A 159 -2.13 -11.27 6.30
C GLN A 159 -3.40 -10.97 5.49
N TRP A 160 -3.51 -9.77 4.94
CA TRP A 160 -4.73 -9.29 4.29
C TRP A 160 -4.60 -9.07 2.77
N GLN A 161 -3.51 -9.60 2.16
CA GLN A 161 -3.32 -9.52 0.71
C GLN A 161 -4.35 -10.34 -0.06
N TYR A 162 -4.45 -10.09 -1.36
CA TYR A 162 -5.33 -10.84 -2.25
C TYR A 162 -4.96 -12.34 -2.26
N ASP A 163 -5.96 -13.19 -2.02
CA ASP A 163 -5.85 -14.65 -2.13
C ASP A 163 -6.86 -15.14 -3.15
N LYS A 164 -6.36 -15.61 -4.28
CA LYS A 164 -7.19 -16.14 -5.39
C LYS A 164 -8.03 -17.34 -4.96
N ASN A 165 -7.52 -18.19 -4.09
CA ASN A 165 -8.24 -19.39 -3.65
C ASN A 165 -9.38 -19.02 -2.72
N ALA A 166 -9.14 -18.10 -1.78
CA ALA A 166 -10.19 -17.58 -0.91
C ALA A 166 -11.29 -16.85 -1.69
N GLN A 167 -10.95 -16.08 -2.72
CA GLN A 167 -11.93 -15.41 -3.59
C GLN A 167 -12.79 -16.39 -4.37
N ASN A 168 -12.21 -17.47 -4.92
CA ASN A 168 -12.97 -18.49 -5.63
C ASN A 168 -13.96 -19.21 -4.70
N LEU A 169 -13.57 -19.51 -3.46
CA LEU A 169 -14.46 -20.13 -2.46
C LEU A 169 -15.60 -19.19 -2.05
N LEU A 170 -15.38 -17.90 -1.98
CA LEU A 170 -16.42 -16.90 -1.70
C LEU A 170 -17.44 -16.80 -2.85
N ASN A 171 -16.97 -16.83 -4.08
CA ASN A 171 -17.82 -16.75 -5.27
C ASN A 171 -18.70 -18.01 -5.43
N MET A 172 -18.16 -19.20 -5.12
CA MET A 172 -18.92 -20.47 -5.17
C MET A 172 -20.04 -20.56 -4.12
N LYS A 173 -19.99 -19.79 -3.03
CA LYS A 173 -21.03 -19.76 -1.99
C LYS A 173 -22.16 -18.77 -2.26
N THR A 174 -22.02 -17.94 -3.27
CA THR A 174 -22.99 -16.90 -3.66
C THR A 174 -23.81 -17.25 -4.89
N GLU A 175 -23.53 -18.39 -5.53
CA GLU A 175 -24.36 -19.05 -6.56
C GLU A 175 -25.26 -20.12 -5.93
#